data_dbda3cea01972bb1f42dd0a9dbc1ff3e
#
_entry.id   dbda3cea01972bb1f42dd0a9dbc1ff3e
#
_cell.length_a   1.000
_cell.length_b   1.000
_cell.length_c   1.000
_cell.angle_alpha   90.00
_cell.angle_beta   90.00
_cell.angle_gamma   90.00
#
_symmetry.space_group_name_H-M   'P 1'
#
loop_
_entity.id
_entity.type
_entity.pdbx_description
1 polymer ?
#
loop_
_entity_poly.entity_id
_entity_poly.type
_entity_poly.pdbx_seq_one_letter_code
_entity_poly.pdbx_strand_id
1 'polypeptide(L)'
;MNNNTTDAQLRKITKKEMQIDFEGKLSLKERMRLKYISWNFVGTVIYKIFRLVLLVGISYIILYPFLTKILASFMSNTDFVDTTVKLIPKNATLDQWKFIILENKYFLALFNTARISVLCAFLQTLMCAIVGYGFAKFKFKGRTILFLCVVVTMLIPHDTLLLAMFMKFRYFDIFGILGLFLERPQLPNLINTEIPLYLLSLTGLAFKNGLYIFIFRQFYKGVPDELEEAAYIDGTGIFKTFFRIIIPLSIPMMTTVFMFAFSWQWTDTFYTAPPFFTTNGIHLLPNIVEVPTSLKIDFADRKSVV
;
A
#
# COMPACT_ATOMS: atom_id res chain seq x y z
N MET A 1 -46.51 -8.53 -2.13
CA MET A 1 -45.65 -7.37 -1.95
C MET A 1 -45.02 -6.95 -3.31
N ASN A 2 -45.79 -6.48 -4.31
CA ASN A 2 -45.21 -6.11 -5.61
C ASN A 2 -45.97 -5.02 -6.37
N ASN A 3 -46.90 -4.29 -5.73
CA ASN A 3 -47.73 -3.31 -6.43
C ASN A 3 -47.05 -1.91 -6.56
N ASN A 4 -46.15 -1.54 -5.64
CA ASN A 4 -45.58 -0.19 -5.62
C ASN A 4 -44.53 0.05 -6.71
N THR A 5 -43.82 -0.99 -7.15
CA THR A 5 -42.80 -0.87 -8.24
C THR A 5 -43.47 -0.76 -9.60
N THR A 6 -44.56 -1.43 -9.82
CA THR A 6 -45.34 -1.40 -11.09
C THR A 6 -45.98 -0.04 -11.30
N ASP A 7 -46.58 0.54 -10.26
CA ASP A 7 -47.23 1.88 -10.33
C ASP A 7 -46.21 3.00 -10.60
N ALA A 8 -45.03 2.96 -10.00
CA ALA A 8 -43.98 3.94 -10.24
C ALA A 8 -43.41 3.84 -11.67
N GLN A 9 -43.31 2.64 -12.24
CA GLN A 9 -42.89 2.41 -13.61
C GLN A 9 -43.95 2.86 -14.60
N LEU A 10 -45.23 2.53 -14.37
CA LEU A 10 -46.35 2.99 -15.18
C LEU A 10 -46.47 4.51 -15.19
N ARG A 11 -46.33 5.20 -14.05
CA ARG A 11 -46.32 6.66 -13.98
C ARG A 11 -45.17 7.28 -14.78
N LYS A 12 -43.98 6.66 -14.82
CA LYS A 12 -42.84 7.10 -15.62
C LYS A 12 -43.09 6.95 -17.13
N ILE A 13 -43.70 5.82 -17.53
CA ILE A 13 -44.02 5.55 -18.94
C ILE A 13 -45.08 6.55 -19.43
N THR A 14 -46.17 6.70 -18.67
CA THR A 14 -47.27 7.64 -19.02
C THR A 14 -46.78 9.10 -19.09
N LYS A 15 -45.89 9.52 -18.18
CA LYS A 15 -45.29 10.86 -18.20
C LYS A 15 -44.38 11.06 -19.40
N LYS A 16 -43.66 10.05 -19.83
CA LYS A 16 -42.79 10.07 -21.01
C LYS A 16 -43.62 10.11 -22.31
N GLU A 17 -44.70 9.34 -22.37
CA GLU A 17 -45.62 9.34 -23.53
C GLU A 17 -46.35 10.67 -23.68
N MET A 18 -46.87 11.27 -22.58
CA MET A 18 -47.43 12.60 -22.58
C MET A 18 -46.43 13.67 -23.04
N GLN A 19 -45.17 13.53 -22.63
CA GLN A 19 -44.14 14.48 -23.03
C GLN A 19 -43.82 14.35 -24.52
N ILE A 20 -43.76 13.13 -25.06
CA ILE A 20 -43.55 12.86 -26.50
C ILE A 20 -44.74 13.41 -27.33
N ASP A 21 -45.96 13.21 -26.84
CA ASP A 21 -47.19 13.65 -27.52
C ASP A 21 -47.30 15.19 -27.53
N PHE A 22 -46.89 15.83 -26.42
CA PHE A 22 -46.83 17.28 -26.30
C PHE A 22 -45.73 17.89 -27.22
N GLU A 23 -44.55 17.30 -27.22
CA GLU A 23 -43.44 17.71 -28.09
C GLU A 23 -43.80 17.47 -29.58
N GLY A 24 -44.63 16.45 -29.93
CA GLY A 24 -45.09 16.15 -31.28
C GLY A 24 -45.96 17.25 -31.91
N LYS A 25 -46.66 18.00 -31.07
CA LYS A 25 -47.60 19.07 -31.50
C LYS A 25 -46.93 20.44 -31.62
N LEU A 26 -45.69 20.61 -31.19
CA LEU A 26 -44.99 21.89 -31.20
C LEU A 26 -44.16 22.10 -32.49
N SER A 27 -44.07 23.36 -32.96
CA SER A 27 -43.17 23.69 -34.06
C SER A 27 -41.71 23.44 -33.68
N LEU A 28 -40.83 23.20 -34.66
CA LEU A 28 -39.40 22.97 -34.43
C LEU A 28 -38.75 24.11 -33.63
N LYS A 29 -39.21 25.34 -33.84
CA LYS A 29 -38.70 26.55 -33.16
C LYS A 29 -39.10 26.58 -31.68
N GLU A 30 -40.32 26.16 -31.36
CA GLU A 30 -40.83 26.04 -29.99
C GLU A 30 -40.19 24.84 -29.23
N ARG A 31 -39.98 23.71 -29.92
CA ARG A 31 -39.24 22.58 -29.38
C ARG A 31 -37.81 22.96 -28.97
N MET A 32 -37.10 23.69 -29.82
CA MET A 32 -35.75 24.17 -29.50
C MET A 32 -35.80 25.19 -28.38
N ARG A 33 -36.75 26.09 -28.32
CA ARG A 33 -36.89 27.07 -27.25
C ARG A 33 -37.16 26.42 -25.89
N LEU A 34 -38.07 25.45 -25.84
CA LEU A 34 -38.38 24.69 -24.60
C LEU A 34 -37.20 23.82 -24.14
N LYS A 35 -36.44 23.24 -25.08
CA LYS A 35 -35.30 22.40 -24.78
C LYS A 35 -34.07 23.17 -24.31
N TYR A 36 -33.78 24.32 -24.92
CA TYR A 36 -32.51 25.06 -24.70
C TYR A 36 -32.67 26.33 -23.85
N ILE A 37 -33.89 26.87 -23.70
CA ILE A 37 -34.16 28.09 -22.90
C ILE A 37 -34.96 27.75 -21.63
N SER A 38 -35.19 26.48 -21.35
CA SER A 38 -35.81 26.05 -20.09
C SER A 38 -34.87 26.30 -18.90
N TRP A 39 -35.39 26.84 -17.81
CA TRP A 39 -34.66 27.04 -16.55
C TRP A 39 -33.98 25.75 -16.07
N ASN A 40 -34.62 24.61 -16.30
CA ASN A 40 -34.04 23.28 -16.01
C ASN A 40 -32.85 22.93 -16.90
N PHE A 41 -32.83 23.39 -18.17
CA PHE A 41 -31.69 23.17 -19.05
C PHE A 41 -30.49 24.03 -18.63
N VAL A 42 -30.74 25.32 -18.32
CA VAL A 42 -29.67 26.21 -17.81
C VAL A 42 -29.07 25.66 -16.53
N GLY A 43 -29.90 25.24 -15.57
CA GLY A 43 -29.42 24.58 -14.33
C GLY A 43 -28.60 23.31 -14.59
N THR A 44 -29.04 22.47 -15.54
CA THR A 44 -28.31 21.27 -15.95
C THR A 44 -26.94 21.58 -16.57
N VAL A 45 -26.89 22.60 -17.41
CA VAL A 45 -25.65 23.05 -18.09
C VAL A 45 -24.67 23.61 -17.02
N ILE A 46 -25.14 24.48 -16.13
CA ILE A 46 -24.34 25.04 -15.05
C ILE A 46 -23.77 23.91 -14.16
N TYR A 47 -24.62 22.95 -13.77
CA TYR A 47 -24.20 21.79 -12.99
C TYR A 47 -23.14 20.95 -13.72
N LYS A 48 -23.31 20.71 -15.03
CA LYS A 48 -22.32 19.96 -15.82
C LYS A 48 -20.98 20.70 -15.92
N ILE A 49 -21.04 22.03 -16.14
CA ILE A 49 -19.83 22.86 -16.19
C ILE A 49 -19.13 22.86 -14.82
N PHE A 50 -19.90 23.09 -13.75
CA PHE A 50 -19.35 23.03 -12.38
C PHE A 50 -18.68 21.69 -12.09
N ARG A 51 -19.37 20.58 -12.41
CA ARG A 51 -18.81 19.23 -12.25
C ARG A 51 -17.55 19.02 -13.09
N LEU A 52 -17.53 19.53 -14.33
CA LEU A 52 -16.37 19.44 -15.21
C LEU A 52 -15.17 20.20 -14.62
N VAL A 53 -15.38 21.46 -14.23
CA VAL A 53 -14.34 22.31 -13.61
C VAL A 53 -13.80 21.67 -12.34
N LEU A 54 -14.69 21.14 -11.49
CA LEU A 54 -14.30 20.45 -10.26
C LEU A 54 -13.49 19.20 -10.56
N LEU A 55 -13.93 18.37 -11.51
CA LEU A 55 -13.20 17.16 -11.90
C LEU A 55 -11.82 17.49 -12.49
N VAL A 56 -11.74 18.46 -13.40
CA VAL A 56 -10.47 18.88 -14.01
C VAL A 56 -9.55 19.49 -12.94
N GLY A 57 -10.08 20.33 -12.05
CA GLY A 57 -9.31 20.93 -10.96
C GLY A 57 -8.73 19.88 -10.01
N ILE A 58 -9.54 18.94 -9.55
CA ILE A 58 -9.07 17.83 -8.70
C ILE A 58 -8.06 16.96 -9.44
N SER A 59 -8.36 16.60 -10.71
CA SER A 59 -7.44 15.80 -11.53
C SER A 59 -6.10 16.51 -11.71
N TYR A 60 -6.11 17.82 -11.96
CA TYR A 60 -4.88 18.61 -12.06
C TYR A 60 -4.07 18.58 -10.77
N ILE A 61 -4.69 18.80 -9.60
CA ILE A 61 -4.00 18.77 -8.30
C ILE A 61 -3.37 17.40 -8.05
N ILE A 62 -4.08 16.32 -8.38
CA ILE A 62 -3.58 14.95 -8.18
C ILE A 62 -2.45 14.61 -9.16
N LEU A 63 -2.60 15.00 -10.44
CA LEU A 63 -1.65 14.64 -11.49
C LEU A 63 -0.41 15.55 -11.52
N TYR A 64 -0.52 16.78 -11.03
CA TYR A 64 0.55 17.78 -11.08
C TYR A 64 1.89 17.27 -10.51
N PRO A 65 1.97 16.67 -9.29
CA PRO A 65 3.22 16.15 -8.75
C PRO A 65 3.82 15.01 -9.58
N PHE A 66 3.00 14.22 -10.26
CA PHE A 66 3.50 13.17 -11.17
C PHE A 66 4.08 13.79 -12.44
N LEU A 67 3.35 14.74 -13.05
CA LEU A 67 3.83 15.45 -14.24
C LEU A 67 5.13 16.19 -13.97
N THR A 68 5.24 16.88 -12.84
CA THR A 68 6.50 17.58 -12.45
C THR A 68 7.66 16.62 -12.30
N LYS A 69 7.47 15.44 -11.68
CA LYS A 69 8.52 14.42 -11.54
C LYS A 69 8.93 13.81 -12.88
N ILE A 70 7.95 13.52 -13.76
CA ILE A 70 8.23 13.01 -15.10
C ILE A 70 9.04 14.04 -15.91
N LEU A 71 8.62 15.29 -15.93
CA LEU A 71 9.34 16.33 -16.67
C LEU A 71 10.71 16.64 -16.06
N ALA A 72 10.81 16.67 -14.73
CA ALA A 72 12.08 16.84 -14.03
C ALA A 72 13.09 15.71 -14.33
N SER A 73 12.61 14.49 -14.62
CA SER A 73 13.51 13.37 -14.96
C SER A 73 14.26 13.57 -16.27
N PHE A 74 13.85 14.51 -17.11
CA PHE A 74 14.53 14.90 -18.34
C PHE A 74 15.33 16.19 -18.22
N MET A 75 15.33 16.84 -17.05
CA MET A 75 16.10 18.08 -16.83
C MET A 75 17.58 17.79 -16.71
N SER A 76 18.39 18.68 -17.30
CA SER A 76 19.84 18.68 -17.11
C SER A 76 20.22 19.24 -15.72
N ASN A 77 21.44 19.00 -15.25
CA ASN A 77 21.93 19.55 -13.99
C ASN A 77 21.92 21.08 -13.98
N THR A 78 22.10 21.74 -15.14
CA THR A 78 21.99 23.17 -15.30
C THR A 78 20.56 23.67 -15.15
N ASP A 79 19.57 22.91 -15.64
CA ASP A 79 18.16 23.25 -15.52
C ASP A 79 17.67 23.18 -14.05
N PHE A 80 18.22 22.29 -13.22
CA PHE A 80 17.89 22.23 -11.78
C PHE A 80 18.38 23.43 -10.99
N VAL A 81 19.45 24.07 -11.43
CA VAL A 81 20.01 25.25 -10.75
C VAL A 81 19.34 26.53 -11.28
N ASP A 82 18.81 26.53 -12.49
CA ASP A 82 18.15 27.70 -13.09
C ASP A 82 16.73 27.87 -12.52
N THR A 83 16.54 28.88 -11.68
CA THR A 83 15.26 29.23 -11.04
C THR A 83 14.15 29.61 -12.03
N THR A 84 14.50 29.89 -13.30
CA THR A 84 13.54 30.22 -14.36
C THR A 84 12.89 28.99 -14.97
N VAL A 85 13.52 27.82 -14.81
CA VAL A 85 12.99 26.53 -15.28
C VAL A 85 12.06 25.94 -14.23
N LYS A 86 10.76 25.91 -14.49
CA LYS A 86 9.77 25.40 -13.53
C LYS A 86 9.24 24.01 -13.89
N LEU A 87 8.79 23.83 -15.12
CA LEU A 87 8.12 22.61 -15.53
C LEU A 87 8.75 21.97 -16.76
N ILE A 88 9.05 22.77 -17.78
CA ILE A 88 9.56 22.28 -19.07
C ILE A 88 11.06 22.46 -19.09
N PRO A 89 11.86 21.37 -19.29
CA PRO A 89 13.31 21.46 -19.39
C PRO A 89 13.73 22.33 -20.57
N LYS A 90 14.74 23.22 -20.38
CA LYS A 90 15.37 23.95 -21.47
C LYS A 90 16.34 23.05 -22.24
N ASN A 91 17.09 22.23 -21.49
CA ASN A 91 18.05 21.28 -22.01
C ASN A 91 17.64 19.87 -21.62
N ALA A 92 16.79 19.23 -22.42
CA ALA A 92 16.33 17.88 -22.13
C ALA A 92 17.46 16.87 -22.33
N THR A 93 17.78 16.07 -21.30
CA THR A 93 18.80 15.01 -21.32
C THR A 93 18.26 13.72 -20.74
N LEU A 94 18.93 12.60 -21.07
CA LEU A 94 18.67 11.27 -20.48
C LEU A 94 19.77 10.89 -19.47
N ASP A 95 20.61 11.82 -19.05
CA ASP A 95 21.76 11.50 -18.20
C ASP A 95 21.32 10.98 -16.84
N GLN A 96 20.26 11.54 -16.26
CA GLN A 96 19.71 11.04 -15.01
C GLN A 96 19.23 9.59 -15.10
N TRP A 97 18.61 9.21 -16.24
CA TRP A 97 18.20 7.83 -16.48
C TRP A 97 19.40 6.90 -16.59
N LYS A 98 20.48 7.34 -17.28
CA LYS A 98 21.73 6.58 -17.36
C LYS A 98 22.35 6.37 -15.99
N PHE A 99 22.43 7.41 -15.15
CA PHE A 99 22.94 7.32 -13.78
C PHE A 99 22.16 6.31 -12.95
N ILE A 100 20.83 6.42 -12.93
CA ILE A 100 19.99 5.52 -12.15
C ILE A 100 20.13 4.06 -12.63
N ILE A 101 20.13 3.84 -13.94
CA ILE A 101 20.16 2.49 -14.51
C ILE A 101 21.54 1.85 -14.36
N LEU A 102 22.61 2.58 -14.69
CA LEU A 102 23.96 2.01 -14.80
C LEU A 102 24.73 2.13 -13.48
N GLU A 103 24.81 3.35 -12.89
CA GLU A 103 25.62 3.57 -11.70
C GLU A 103 24.93 3.10 -10.42
N ASN A 104 23.61 3.36 -10.28
CA ASN A 104 22.85 2.95 -9.10
C ASN A 104 22.31 1.52 -9.21
N LYS A 105 22.65 0.78 -10.26
CA LYS A 105 22.26 -0.64 -10.44
C LYS A 105 20.75 -0.86 -10.27
N TYR A 106 19.93 -0.02 -10.91
CA TYR A 106 18.47 -0.01 -10.76
C TYR A 106 17.83 -1.39 -10.84
N PHE A 107 18.15 -2.18 -11.86
CA PHE A 107 17.53 -3.50 -12.05
C PHE A 107 17.88 -4.48 -10.92
N LEU A 108 19.09 -4.41 -10.38
CA LEU A 108 19.47 -5.22 -9.22
C LEU A 108 18.68 -4.80 -7.97
N ALA A 109 18.56 -3.50 -7.74
CA ALA A 109 17.78 -2.96 -6.63
C ALA A 109 16.28 -3.29 -6.77
N LEU A 110 15.73 -3.21 -7.98
CA LEU A 110 14.36 -3.58 -8.30
C LEU A 110 14.10 -5.07 -7.98
N PHE A 111 14.98 -5.94 -8.44
CA PHE A 111 14.87 -7.38 -8.19
C PHE A 111 14.95 -7.72 -6.69
N ASN A 112 15.92 -7.12 -5.97
CA ASN A 112 16.08 -7.33 -4.54
C ASN A 112 14.84 -6.84 -3.77
N THR A 113 14.36 -5.63 -4.08
CA THR A 113 13.16 -5.07 -3.43
C THR A 113 11.92 -5.93 -3.73
N ALA A 114 11.73 -6.36 -4.97
CA ALA A 114 10.62 -7.24 -5.34
C ALA A 114 10.67 -8.57 -4.60
N ARG A 115 11.84 -9.21 -4.58
CA ARG A 115 12.05 -10.50 -3.89
C ARG A 115 11.76 -10.39 -2.39
N ILE A 116 12.32 -9.39 -1.73
CA ILE A 116 12.12 -9.16 -0.30
C ILE A 116 10.64 -8.86 -0.02
N SER A 117 10.03 -7.94 -0.79
CA SER A 117 8.64 -7.53 -0.58
C SER A 117 7.66 -8.69 -0.76
N VAL A 118 7.83 -9.50 -1.82
CA VAL A 118 6.98 -10.68 -2.07
C VAL A 118 7.13 -11.71 -0.96
N LEU A 119 8.38 -12.04 -0.58
CA LEU A 119 8.64 -13.06 0.42
C LEU A 119 8.16 -12.63 1.81
N CYS A 120 8.44 -11.39 2.23
CA CYS A 120 7.94 -10.85 3.49
C CYS A 120 6.41 -10.79 3.52
N ALA A 121 5.76 -10.31 2.45
CA ALA A 121 4.30 -10.26 2.37
C ALA A 121 3.67 -11.65 2.46
N PHE A 122 4.26 -12.64 1.81
CA PHE A 122 3.80 -14.03 1.89
C PHE A 122 3.91 -14.58 3.32
N LEU A 123 5.07 -14.41 3.95
CA LEU A 123 5.30 -14.87 5.32
C LEU A 123 4.37 -14.17 6.32
N GLN A 124 4.23 -12.85 6.21
CA GLN A 124 3.31 -12.06 7.06
C GLN A 124 1.86 -12.52 6.90
N THR A 125 1.40 -12.71 5.66
CA THR A 125 0.04 -13.15 5.38
C THR A 125 -0.24 -14.51 5.99
N LEU A 126 0.68 -15.47 5.79
CA LEU A 126 0.52 -16.83 6.31
C LEU A 126 0.53 -16.85 7.84
N MET A 127 1.50 -16.17 8.47
CA MET A 127 1.62 -16.17 9.93
C MET A 127 0.47 -15.40 10.59
N CYS A 128 0.05 -14.27 10.02
CA CYS A 128 -1.10 -13.53 10.54
C CYS A 128 -2.41 -14.29 10.36
N ALA A 129 -2.56 -15.09 9.30
CA ALA A 129 -3.70 -15.98 9.13
C ALA A 129 -3.73 -17.06 10.22
N ILE A 130 -2.61 -17.73 10.49
CA ILE A 130 -2.49 -18.75 11.55
C ILE A 130 -2.83 -18.14 12.92
N VAL A 131 -2.21 -17.03 13.26
CA VAL A 131 -2.40 -16.37 14.57
C VAL A 131 -3.84 -15.83 14.69
N GLY A 132 -4.37 -15.21 13.61
CA GLY A 132 -5.74 -14.72 13.57
C GLY A 132 -6.77 -15.83 13.75
N TYR A 133 -6.55 -16.99 13.13
CA TYR A 133 -7.37 -18.20 13.30
C TYR A 133 -7.33 -18.68 14.75
N GLY A 134 -6.13 -18.78 15.35
CA GLY A 134 -5.99 -19.14 16.76
C GLY A 134 -6.78 -18.22 17.70
N PHE A 135 -6.72 -16.91 17.47
CA PHE A 135 -7.51 -15.93 18.25
C PHE A 135 -9.01 -15.95 17.94
N ALA A 136 -9.45 -16.45 16.80
CA ALA A 136 -10.86 -16.52 16.46
C ALA A 136 -11.54 -17.77 17.02
N LYS A 137 -10.93 -18.93 16.80
CA LYS A 137 -11.56 -20.24 16.99
C LYS A 137 -11.17 -20.91 18.32
N PHE A 138 -9.92 -20.75 18.79
CA PHE A 138 -9.51 -21.43 20.01
C PHE A 138 -9.89 -20.69 21.29
N LYS A 139 -10.41 -21.43 22.26
CA LYS A 139 -10.75 -20.94 23.61
C LYS A 139 -9.60 -21.29 24.56
N PHE A 140 -8.79 -20.29 24.96
CA PHE A 140 -7.73 -20.49 25.93
C PHE A 140 -7.69 -19.34 26.97
N LYS A 141 -7.12 -19.62 28.15
CA LYS A 141 -6.99 -18.61 29.21
C LYS A 141 -6.08 -17.49 28.77
N GLY A 142 -6.48 -16.24 28.97
CA GLY A 142 -5.69 -15.06 28.57
C GLY A 142 -5.85 -14.59 27.13
N ARG A 143 -6.71 -15.26 26.30
CA ARG A 143 -6.94 -14.89 24.89
C ARG A 143 -7.22 -13.41 24.70
N THR A 144 -8.09 -12.84 25.53
CA THR A 144 -8.50 -11.43 25.43
C THR A 144 -7.34 -10.47 25.73
N ILE A 145 -6.54 -10.78 26.75
CA ILE A 145 -5.39 -9.97 27.13
C ILE A 145 -4.31 -10.03 26.03
N LEU A 146 -3.99 -11.21 25.55
CA LEU A 146 -3.02 -11.36 24.44
C LEU A 146 -3.49 -10.65 23.17
N PHE A 147 -4.79 -10.74 22.85
CA PHE A 147 -5.32 -10.01 21.71
C PHE A 147 -5.29 -8.49 21.93
N LEU A 148 -5.54 -8.01 23.15
CA LEU A 148 -5.37 -6.60 23.49
C LEU A 148 -3.92 -6.15 23.30
N CYS A 149 -2.94 -6.97 23.68
CA CYS A 149 -1.53 -6.69 23.38
C CYS A 149 -1.27 -6.55 21.87
N VAL A 150 -1.87 -7.42 21.03
CA VAL A 150 -1.78 -7.28 19.57
C VAL A 150 -2.36 -5.94 19.10
N VAL A 151 -3.50 -5.53 19.64
CA VAL A 151 -4.12 -4.22 19.30
C VAL A 151 -3.23 -3.06 19.74
N VAL A 152 -2.63 -3.14 20.93
CA VAL A 152 -1.71 -2.11 21.45
C VAL A 152 -0.50 -1.93 20.55
N THR A 153 0.03 -3.00 19.93
CA THR A 153 1.16 -2.87 18.98
C THR A 153 0.83 -1.97 17.77
N MET A 154 -0.45 -1.84 17.41
CA MET A 154 -0.86 -0.95 16.31
C MET A 154 -0.79 0.55 16.67
N LEU A 155 -0.80 0.87 17.97
CA LEU A 155 -0.80 2.24 18.48
C LEU A 155 0.61 2.78 18.71
N ILE A 156 1.61 1.89 18.80
CA ILE A 156 2.99 2.28 19.06
C ILE A 156 3.60 2.87 17.79
N PRO A 157 4.09 4.13 17.81
CA PRO A 157 4.80 4.70 16.67
C PRO A 157 6.09 3.95 16.39
N HIS A 158 6.35 3.61 15.13
CA HIS A 158 7.53 2.82 14.76
C HIS A 158 8.83 3.53 15.03
N ASP A 159 8.86 4.85 14.83
CA ASP A 159 10.07 5.68 15.01
C ASP A 159 10.61 5.60 16.43
N THR A 160 9.76 5.41 17.44
CA THR A 160 10.18 5.24 18.83
C THR A 160 10.95 3.95 19.07
N LEU A 161 10.78 2.94 18.22
CA LEU A 161 11.42 1.63 18.33
C LEU A 161 12.75 1.54 17.56
N LEU A 162 13.12 2.57 16.78
CA LEU A 162 14.27 2.55 15.87
C LEU A 162 15.55 2.09 16.56
N LEU A 163 15.94 2.75 17.65
CA LEU A 163 17.18 2.45 18.37
C LEU A 163 17.13 1.06 19.01
N ALA A 164 16.00 0.71 19.63
CA ALA A 164 15.83 -0.59 20.27
C ALA A 164 15.94 -1.75 19.25
N MET A 165 15.31 -1.59 18.08
CA MET A 165 15.36 -2.58 17.01
C MET A 165 16.76 -2.65 16.38
N PHE A 166 17.43 -1.51 16.18
CA PHE A 166 18.81 -1.48 15.71
C PHE A 166 19.73 -2.25 16.65
N MET A 167 19.69 -1.98 17.96
CA MET A 167 20.50 -2.67 18.95
C MET A 167 20.17 -4.17 19.01
N LYS A 168 18.89 -4.54 18.87
CA LYS A 168 18.44 -5.93 18.85
C LYS A 168 19.00 -6.72 17.66
N PHE A 169 19.09 -6.10 16.48
CA PHE A 169 19.65 -6.75 15.29
C PHE A 169 21.16 -6.64 15.20
N ARG A 170 21.76 -5.61 15.81
CA ARG A 170 23.22 -5.45 15.90
C ARG A 170 23.86 -6.50 16.80
N TYR A 171 23.18 -6.83 17.89
CA TYR A 171 23.58 -7.83 18.88
C TYR A 171 22.44 -8.83 19.02
N PHE A 172 22.27 -9.64 17.96
CA PHE A 172 21.11 -10.54 17.89
C PHE A 172 21.24 -11.68 18.89
N ASP A 173 20.27 -11.75 19.78
CA ASP A 173 20.18 -12.78 20.79
C ASP A 173 18.75 -13.31 20.85
N ILE A 174 18.60 -14.63 20.71
CA ILE A 174 17.31 -15.31 20.77
C ILE A 174 16.95 -15.52 22.24
N PHE A 175 16.02 -14.73 22.74
CA PHE A 175 15.53 -14.79 24.13
C PHE A 175 16.61 -14.67 25.23
N GLY A 176 17.77 -14.10 24.92
CA GLY A 176 18.87 -14.00 25.89
C GLY A 176 19.73 -15.29 26.03
N ILE A 177 19.44 -16.32 25.21
CA ILE A 177 20.12 -17.61 25.29
C ILE A 177 21.58 -17.50 24.86
N LEU A 178 21.85 -16.81 23.76
CA LEU A 178 23.21 -16.64 23.26
C LEU A 178 24.06 -15.79 24.21
N GLY A 179 23.47 -14.78 24.83
CA GLY A 179 24.12 -13.93 25.83
C GLY A 179 24.51 -14.63 27.14
N LEU A 180 24.03 -15.86 27.38
CA LEU A 180 24.51 -16.70 28.48
C LEU A 180 25.88 -17.31 28.22
N PHE A 181 26.26 -17.42 26.94
CA PHE A 181 27.50 -18.11 26.51
C PHE A 181 28.46 -17.16 25.81
N LEU A 182 28.00 -16.05 25.28
CA LEU A 182 28.75 -15.10 24.45
C LEU A 182 28.65 -13.68 25.01
N GLU A 183 29.75 -12.95 25.01
CA GLU A 183 29.73 -11.51 25.26
C GLU A 183 29.09 -10.73 24.09
N ARG A 184 28.53 -9.55 24.37
CA ARG A 184 27.86 -8.74 23.37
C ARG A 184 28.60 -8.55 22.04
N PRO A 185 29.92 -8.28 22.01
CA PRO A 185 30.67 -8.14 20.76
C PRO A 185 30.73 -9.41 19.90
N GLN A 186 30.54 -10.59 20.51
CA GLN A 186 30.58 -11.90 19.84
C GLN A 186 29.20 -12.32 19.30
N LEU A 187 28.12 -11.63 19.68
CA LEU A 187 26.78 -11.95 19.20
C LEU A 187 26.63 -11.66 17.70
N PRO A 188 25.82 -12.46 16.97
CA PRO A 188 25.59 -12.28 15.56
C PRO A 188 25.10 -10.88 15.22
N ASN A 189 25.72 -10.27 14.22
CA ASN A 189 25.28 -9.00 13.65
C ASN A 189 24.43 -9.25 12.41
N LEU A 190 23.15 -8.92 12.48
CA LEU A 190 22.20 -9.08 11.39
C LEU A 190 21.94 -7.77 10.60
N ILE A 191 22.64 -6.67 10.92
CA ILE A 191 22.57 -5.43 10.17
C ILE A 191 23.16 -5.65 8.77
N ASN A 192 22.61 -4.97 7.76
CA ASN A 192 22.93 -5.15 6.33
C ASN A 192 22.58 -6.53 5.75
N THR A 193 21.71 -7.28 6.40
CA THR A 193 21.17 -8.54 5.89
C THR A 193 19.66 -8.52 5.81
N GLU A 194 19.07 -9.39 5.01
CA GLU A 194 17.61 -9.53 4.87
C GLU A 194 16.97 -10.31 6.03
N ILE A 195 17.79 -10.97 6.85
CA ILE A 195 17.34 -11.89 7.91
C ILE A 195 16.37 -11.22 8.89
N PRO A 196 16.61 -9.98 9.37
CA PRO A 196 15.67 -9.30 10.26
C PRO A 196 14.26 -9.18 9.69
N LEU A 197 14.15 -8.85 8.40
CA LEU A 197 12.86 -8.68 7.71
C LEU A 197 12.09 -10.00 7.65
N TYR A 198 12.78 -11.09 7.33
CA TYR A 198 12.18 -12.43 7.29
C TYR A 198 11.80 -12.93 8.68
N LEU A 199 12.65 -12.70 9.69
CA LEU A 199 12.34 -13.06 11.08
C LEU A 199 11.13 -12.33 11.62
N LEU A 200 11.05 -11.02 11.41
CA LEU A 200 9.88 -10.23 11.82
C LEU A 200 8.61 -10.68 11.09
N SER A 201 8.72 -10.99 9.82
CA SER A 201 7.60 -11.48 9.01
C SER A 201 7.13 -12.85 9.46
N LEU A 202 8.06 -13.77 9.70
CA LEU A 202 7.78 -15.15 10.12
C LEU A 202 7.23 -15.23 11.56
N THR A 203 7.69 -14.35 12.46
CA THR A 203 7.24 -14.35 13.86
C THR A 203 5.95 -13.57 14.08
N GLY A 204 5.41 -12.90 13.04
CA GLY A 204 4.23 -12.05 13.18
C GLY A 204 4.50 -10.71 13.89
N LEU A 205 5.76 -10.30 14.02
CA LEU A 205 6.20 -9.09 14.71
C LEU A 205 6.51 -7.91 13.79
N ALA A 206 6.32 -8.05 12.46
CA ALA A 206 6.48 -6.94 11.53
C ALA A 206 5.42 -5.84 11.77
N PHE A 207 5.72 -4.63 11.35
CA PHE A 207 4.99 -3.41 11.73
C PHE A 207 3.47 -3.45 11.62
N LYS A 208 2.94 -4.01 10.57
CA LYS A 208 1.49 -4.02 10.32
C LYS A 208 0.84 -5.34 10.71
N ASN A 209 1.60 -6.28 11.24
CA ASN A 209 1.09 -7.61 11.56
C ASN A 209 -0.03 -7.59 12.60
N GLY A 210 0.00 -6.65 13.55
CA GLY A 210 -1.13 -6.45 14.48
C GLY A 210 -2.44 -6.19 13.77
N LEU A 211 -2.44 -5.33 12.74
CA LEU A 211 -3.60 -5.04 11.89
C LEU A 211 -4.03 -6.28 11.10
N TYR A 212 -3.08 -7.00 10.51
CA TYR A 212 -3.38 -8.19 9.72
C TYR A 212 -3.98 -9.32 10.57
N ILE A 213 -3.42 -9.54 11.77
CA ILE A 213 -3.97 -10.48 12.75
C ILE A 213 -5.40 -10.08 13.15
N PHE A 214 -5.66 -8.79 13.37
CA PHE A 214 -6.99 -8.26 13.67
C PHE A 214 -7.98 -8.55 12.52
N ILE A 215 -7.59 -8.27 11.27
CA ILE A 215 -8.41 -8.51 10.07
C ILE A 215 -8.74 -10.00 9.94
N PHE A 216 -7.74 -10.89 10.02
CA PHE A 216 -7.96 -12.33 9.94
C PHE A 216 -8.84 -12.85 11.07
N ARG A 217 -8.62 -12.37 12.30
CA ARG A 217 -9.49 -12.75 13.42
C ARG A 217 -10.95 -12.37 13.19
N GLN A 218 -11.22 -11.17 12.67
CA GLN A 218 -12.58 -10.75 12.35
C GLN A 218 -13.18 -11.60 11.24
N PHE A 219 -12.42 -11.89 10.20
CA PHE A 219 -12.85 -12.79 9.13
C PHE A 219 -13.20 -14.17 9.66
N TYR A 220 -12.31 -14.82 10.41
CA TYR A 220 -12.52 -16.16 10.92
C TYR A 220 -13.64 -16.27 11.97
N LYS A 221 -13.95 -15.20 12.67
CA LYS A 221 -15.15 -15.15 13.52
C LYS A 221 -16.45 -15.21 12.74
N GLY A 222 -16.44 -14.77 11.50
CA GLY A 222 -17.60 -14.86 10.59
C GLY A 222 -17.74 -16.21 9.89
N VAL A 223 -16.72 -17.08 9.98
CA VAL A 223 -16.77 -18.44 9.42
C VAL A 223 -17.57 -19.34 10.35
N PRO A 224 -18.64 -20.02 9.86
CA PRO A 224 -19.46 -20.91 10.67
C PRO A 224 -18.64 -22.05 11.31
N ASP A 225 -18.92 -22.35 12.57
CA ASP A 225 -18.21 -23.40 13.31
C ASP A 225 -18.57 -24.80 12.79
N GLU A 226 -19.76 -24.97 12.18
CA GLU A 226 -20.27 -26.21 11.59
C GLU A 226 -19.35 -26.78 10.50
N LEU A 227 -18.59 -25.92 9.79
CA LEU A 227 -17.61 -26.37 8.79
C LEU A 227 -16.42 -27.12 9.44
N GLU A 228 -16.00 -26.67 10.60
CA GLU A 228 -14.93 -27.31 11.37
C GLU A 228 -15.44 -28.56 12.09
N GLU A 229 -16.63 -28.49 12.66
CA GLU A 229 -17.28 -29.62 13.33
C GLU A 229 -17.52 -30.79 12.36
N ALA A 230 -18.01 -30.52 11.14
CA ALA A 230 -18.18 -31.54 10.10
C ALA A 230 -16.85 -32.22 9.76
N ALA A 231 -15.78 -31.42 9.61
CA ALA A 231 -14.43 -31.93 9.34
C ALA A 231 -13.90 -32.81 10.50
N TYR A 232 -14.19 -32.45 11.73
CA TYR A 232 -13.79 -33.24 12.91
C TYR A 232 -14.58 -34.55 13.02
N ILE A 233 -15.86 -34.54 12.66
CA ILE A 233 -16.69 -35.79 12.58
C ILE A 233 -16.11 -36.71 11.52
N ASP A 234 -15.62 -36.17 10.39
CA ASP A 234 -14.93 -36.94 9.34
C ASP A 234 -13.52 -37.42 9.76
N GLY A 235 -13.10 -37.20 11.01
CA GLY A 235 -11.82 -37.65 11.57
C GLY A 235 -10.63 -36.81 11.14
N THR A 236 -10.84 -35.59 10.62
CA THR A 236 -9.72 -34.70 10.29
C THR A 236 -9.23 -33.95 11.54
N GLY A 237 -7.89 -33.85 11.70
CA GLY A 237 -7.30 -33.06 12.78
C GLY A 237 -7.27 -31.55 12.45
N ILE A 238 -7.07 -30.71 13.47
CA ILE A 238 -7.09 -29.25 13.42
C ILE A 238 -6.23 -28.68 12.27
N PHE A 239 -4.99 -29.13 12.13
CA PHE A 239 -4.08 -28.63 11.07
C PHE A 239 -4.60 -29.00 9.67
N LYS A 240 -5.10 -30.21 9.49
CA LYS A 240 -5.64 -30.66 8.20
C LYS A 240 -6.91 -29.89 7.83
N THR A 241 -7.78 -29.62 8.79
CA THR A 241 -8.98 -28.77 8.64
C THR A 241 -8.57 -27.34 8.26
N PHE A 242 -7.61 -26.78 8.97
CA PHE A 242 -7.10 -25.43 8.68
C PHE A 242 -6.56 -25.32 7.25
N PHE A 243 -5.65 -26.18 6.84
CA PHE A 243 -5.05 -26.10 5.51
C PHE A 243 -5.94 -26.52 4.36
N ARG A 244 -6.88 -27.47 4.56
CA ARG A 244 -7.75 -27.98 3.50
C ARG A 244 -9.08 -27.25 3.36
N ILE A 245 -9.60 -26.66 4.42
CA ILE A 245 -10.93 -26.03 4.43
C ILE A 245 -10.79 -24.53 4.69
N ILE A 246 -10.17 -24.14 5.79
CA ILE A 246 -10.15 -22.74 6.23
C ILE A 246 -9.26 -21.87 5.35
N ILE A 247 -8.06 -22.31 4.98
CA ILE A 247 -7.17 -21.57 4.09
C ILE A 247 -7.79 -21.34 2.71
N PRO A 248 -8.32 -22.36 1.99
CA PRO A 248 -9.01 -22.12 0.71
C PRO A 248 -10.20 -21.16 0.81
N LEU A 249 -10.99 -21.25 1.87
CA LEU A 249 -12.11 -20.34 2.13
C LEU A 249 -11.62 -18.89 2.36
N SER A 250 -10.44 -18.72 2.93
CA SER A 250 -9.85 -17.42 3.25
C SER A 250 -9.00 -16.79 2.14
N ILE A 251 -8.84 -17.43 0.98
CA ILE A 251 -8.05 -16.91 -0.15
C ILE A 251 -8.38 -15.45 -0.50
N PRO A 252 -9.65 -15.00 -0.60
CA PRO A 252 -9.94 -13.60 -0.89
C PRO A 252 -9.38 -12.64 0.17
N MET A 253 -9.49 -13.02 1.46
CA MET A 253 -8.95 -12.22 2.56
C MET A 253 -7.42 -12.27 2.58
N MET A 254 -6.83 -13.44 2.34
CA MET A 254 -5.37 -13.60 2.22
C MET A 254 -4.80 -12.76 1.08
N THR A 255 -5.48 -12.71 -0.07
CA THR A 255 -5.08 -11.84 -1.19
C THR A 255 -5.09 -10.37 -0.78
N THR A 256 -6.13 -9.93 -0.08
CA THR A 256 -6.23 -8.55 0.41
C THR A 256 -5.10 -8.20 1.38
N VAL A 257 -4.84 -9.07 2.36
CA VAL A 257 -3.75 -8.86 3.34
C VAL A 257 -2.38 -8.94 2.67
N PHE A 258 -2.19 -9.86 1.73
CA PHE A 258 -0.95 -9.96 0.94
C PHE A 258 -0.68 -8.66 0.18
N MET A 259 -1.68 -8.09 -0.49
CA MET A 259 -1.52 -6.82 -1.22
C MET A 259 -1.17 -5.67 -0.28
N PHE A 260 -1.78 -5.59 0.90
CA PHE A 260 -1.40 -4.60 1.91
C PHE A 260 0.02 -4.83 2.42
N ALA A 261 0.39 -6.05 2.79
CA ALA A 261 1.72 -6.38 3.26
C ALA A 261 2.79 -6.11 2.19
N PHE A 262 2.51 -6.48 0.93
CA PHE A 262 3.38 -6.20 -0.21
C PHE A 262 3.56 -4.69 -0.41
N SER A 263 2.47 -3.92 -0.44
CA SER A 263 2.53 -2.47 -0.65
C SER A 263 3.33 -1.77 0.46
N TRP A 264 3.13 -2.16 1.71
CA TRP A 264 3.89 -1.61 2.83
C TRP A 264 5.37 -2.00 2.78
N GLN A 265 5.68 -3.25 2.47
CA GLN A 265 7.07 -3.70 2.36
C GLN A 265 7.79 -3.10 1.16
N TRP A 266 7.07 -2.88 0.04
CA TRP A 266 7.61 -2.24 -1.16
C TRP A 266 8.01 -0.79 -0.92
N THR A 267 7.22 -0.07 -0.12
CA THR A 267 7.45 1.34 0.21
C THR A 267 8.16 1.54 1.55
N ASP A 268 8.64 0.47 2.18
CA ASP A 268 9.31 0.54 3.47
C ASP A 268 10.60 1.36 3.37
N THR A 269 10.68 2.40 4.19
CA THR A 269 11.85 3.26 4.35
C THR A 269 12.43 3.21 5.76
N PHE A 270 11.82 2.42 6.64
CA PHE A 270 12.27 2.30 8.03
C PHE A 270 13.32 1.20 8.17
N TYR A 271 12.98 -0.05 7.83
CA TYR A 271 13.93 -1.17 7.93
C TYR A 271 14.85 -1.30 6.72
N THR A 272 14.52 -0.66 5.59
CA THR A 272 15.31 -0.70 4.36
C THR A 272 16.27 0.49 4.20
N ALA A 273 16.23 1.45 5.14
CA ALA A 273 17.13 2.60 5.17
C ALA A 273 18.15 2.51 6.32
N PRO A 274 19.16 3.40 6.37
CA PRO A 274 20.04 3.52 7.53
C PRO A 274 19.24 3.77 8.83
N PRO A 275 19.63 3.15 9.95
CA PRO A 275 20.89 2.44 10.17
C PRO A 275 20.87 0.93 9.85
N PHE A 276 19.74 0.36 9.40
CA PHE A 276 19.60 -1.09 9.17
C PHE A 276 20.30 -1.55 7.89
N PHE A 277 20.17 -0.77 6.80
CA PHE A 277 20.87 -1.01 5.56
C PHE A 277 21.73 0.19 5.21
N THR A 278 23.00 -0.06 4.92
CA THR A 278 23.94 0.94 4.42
C THR A 278 24.16 0.76 2.93
N THR A 279 24.67 1.80 2.26
CA THR A 279 24.95 1.81 0.82
C THR A 279 25.91 0.71 0.36
N ASN A 280 26.73 0.19 1.25
CA ASN A 280 27.67 -0.91 0.96
C ASN A 280 27.04 -2.31 1.09
N GLY A 281 25.76 -2.40 1.47
CA GLY A 281 25.04 -3.64 1.63
C GLY A 281 24.22 -4.05 0.41
N ILE A 282 23.00 -4.50 0.66
CA ILE A 282 22.06 -4.90 -0.39
C ILE A 282 21.46 -3.65 -1.04
N HIS A 283 21.58 -3.53 -2.36
CA HIS A 283 20.94 -2.43 -3.11
C HIS A 283 19.42 -2.63 -3.11
N LEU A 284 18.69 -1.64 -2.57
CA LEU A 284 17.24 -1.58 -2.52
C LEU A 284 16.73 -0.30 -3.19
N LEU A 285 15.52 -0.31 -3.76
CA LEU A 285 14.96 0.86 -4.44
C LEU A 285 14.93 2.12 -3.57
N PRO A 286 14.54 2.09 -2.29
CA PRO A 286 14.60 3.29 -1.44
C PRO A 286 16.01 3.88 -1.28
N ASN A 287 17.04 3.05 -1.39
CA ASN A 287 18.44 3.45 -1.14
C ASN A 287 19.16 3.93 -2.41
N ILE A 288 18.67 3.62 -3.61
CA ILE A 288 19.32 4.04 -4.87
C ILE A 288 19.01 5.47 -5.27
N VAL A 289 18.15 6.17 -4.54
CA VAL A 289 17.83 7.59 -4.78
C VAL A 289 18.91 8.52 -4.24
N GLU A 290 20.04 8.02 -3.76
CA GLU A 290 21.16 8.83 -3.34
C GLU A 290 21.80 9.56 -4.53
N VAL A 291 22.18 10.83 -4.30
CA VAL A 291 22.88 11.66 -5.29
C VAL A 291 24.19 10.97 -5.66
N PRO A 292 24.46 10.73 -6.95
CA PRO A 292 25.71 10.11 -7.41
C PRO A 292 26.95 10.81 -6.83
N THR A 293 27.96 10.03 -6.51
CA THR A 293 29.21 10.55 -5.90
C THR A 293 29.90 11.58 -6.81
N SER A 294 29.76 11.44 -8.12
CA SER A 294 30.22 12.39 -9.13
C SER A 294 29.58 13.78 -9.00
N LEU A 295 28.30 13.85 -8.61
CA LEU A 295 27.60 15.10 -8.38
C LEU A 295 27.92 15.71 -6.99
N LYS A 296 28.23 14.89 -5.98
CA LYS A 296 28.70 15.38 -4.67
C LYS A 296 30.03 16.13 -4.76
N ILE A 297 30.91 15.67 -5.64
CA ILE A 297 32.23 16.34 -5.87
C ILE A 297 32.03 17.69 -6.53
N ASP A 298 31.15 17.81 -7.52
CA ASP A 298 30.90 19.10 -8.20
C ASP A 298 30.33 20.18 -7.27
N PHE A 299 29.53 19.80 -6.26
CA PHE A 299 29.03 20.73 -5.25
C PHE A 299 30.10 21.15 -4.21
N ALA A 300 31.05 20.28 -3.92
CA ALA A 300 32.14 20.58 -3.01
C ALA A 300 33.15 21.52 -3.66
N ASP A 301 33.44 21.34 -4.94
CA ASP A 301 34.39 22.19 -5.70
C ASP A 301 33.86 23.62 -5.90
N ARG A 302 32.55 23.83 -6.03
CA ARG A 302 31.94 25.16 -6.14
C ARG A 302 31.96 25.95 -4.83
N LYS A 303 32.10 25.32 -3.66
CA LYS A 303 32.25 26.00 -2.37
C LYS A 303 33.67 26.53 -2.16
N SER A 304 34.63 26.09 -2.97
CA SER A 304 36.04 26.59 -2.90
C SER A 304 36.30 27.78 -3.81
N VAL A 305 35.31 28.27 -4.57
CA VAL A 305 35.45 29.37 -5.56
C VAL A 305 34.63 30.61 -5.17
N VAL A 306 34.12 30.71 -3.92
CA VAL A 306 33.50 31.93 -3.39
C VAL A 306 34.29 32.50 -2.25
#